data_7aaaffc832fc5deb7a80a405bc03ed5e
#
_entry.id   7aaaffc832fc5deb7a80a405bc03ed5e
#
_cell.length_a   1.000
_cell.length_b   1.000
_cell.length_c   1.000
_cell.angle_alpha   90.00
_cell.angle_beta   90.00
_cell.angle_gamma   90.00
#
_symmetry.space_group_name_H-M   'P 1'
#
loop_
_entity.id
_entity.type
_entity.pdbx_description
1 polymer ?
#
loop_
_entity_poly.entity_id
_entity_poly.type
_entity_poly.pdbx_seq_one_letter_code
_entity_poly.pdbx_strand_id
1 'polypeptide(L)'
;MSAHRQLRLGTILHGASGNMSAWRHPAAIADASINFDFVKETALKAEEGKLDFLFVADGLYINEKSIPHFLNRFEPLTVLSALASITSRLGLVGTLSTSYSEPFTTARQFASLDHLSNGRAGWNVVTSPLEGSAKNFSREKHPEHALRYRIADEYLDVVKGLWDSWEEDAFIRNKESGQFFDPAKLHPLNHHGDFFQVAGPLNIGRTPQGRPVVFQAGASDDGKKLAAKHADAIFTHHDTFEEAKAFYRDVKQQLETNGRRASDLHIFQGISVIVGNDAEDVENQYQTTAALVSINDALNYLGRYFEHHDFSQYPLDEPFPDIGDLGKNSFRSTTDEIKRNARERNLTLRQVALEAASPRPRFSGTPEEVADGLQAWFEGYAADGFIIQGGTPDTFPRFVDQVVPVLQARGLFRTDYPGTTLRDSLGLEQPKNTFTQQ
;
A
#
# COMPACT_ATOMS: atom_id res chain seq x y z
N MET A 1 4.67 -32.54 4.27
CA MET A 1 5.69 -31.66 3.67
C MET A 1 5.27 -30.24 4.02
N SER A 2 6.06 -29.49 4.78
CA SER A 2 5.72 -28.06 5.02
C SER A 2 5.75 -27.37 3.67
N ALA A 3 4.65 -26.70 3.30
CA ALA A 3 4.62 -25.89 2.10
C ALA A 3 5.80 -24.90 2.17
N HIS A 4 6.66 -24.91 1.16
CA HIS A 4 7.80 -23.99 1.10
C HIS A 4 7.24 -22.58 1.11
N ARG A 5 7.61 -21.78 2.10
CA ARG A 5 7.21 -20.35 2.18
C ARG A 5 7.66 -19.65 0.91
N GLN A 6 6.76 -18.95 0.24
CA GLN A 6 7.04 -18.18 -0.98
C GLN A 6 6.89 -16.69 -0.73
N LEU A 7 7.75 -15.92 -1.37
CA LEU A 7 7.71 -14.48 -1.46
C LEU A 7 6.40 -14.00 -2.09
N ARG A 8 5.91 -12.83 -1.67
CA ARG A 8 4.79 -12.15 -2.29
C ARG A 8 5.27 -10.83 -2.90
N LEU A 9 4.78 -10.48 -4.06
CA LEU A 9 5.19 -9.26 -4.76
C LEU A 9 3.97 -8.44 -5.18
N GLY A 10 4.01 -7.17 -4.86
CA GLY A 10 3.07 -6.18 -5.38
C GLY A 10 3.81 -5.04 -6.04
N THR A 11 3.08 -4.18 -6.74
CA THR A 11 3.58 -2.89 -7.22
C THR A 11 2.62 -1.79 -6.82
N ILE A 12 3.14 -0.58 -6.62
CA ILE A 12 2.32 0.59 -6.37
C ILE A 12 2.21 1.41 -7.65
N LEU A 13 1.00 1.83 -7.98
CA LEU A 13 0.77 2.74 -9.08
C LEU A 13 1.19 4.15 -8.66
N HIS A 14 2.39 4.52 -9.09
CA HIS A 14 2.85 5.90 -9.08
C HIS A 14 2.91 6.43 -10.51
N GLY A 15 2.89 7.74 -10.68
CA GLY A 15 3.24 8.35 -11.96
C GLY A 15 4.70 8.07 -12.34
N ALA A 16 5.45 9.07 -12.72
CA ALA A 16 6.89 8.88 -12.91
C ALA A 16 7.55 8.51 -11.57
N SER A 17 8.23 7.38 -11.55
CA SER A 17 8.88 6.81 -10.36
C SER A 17 10.26 7.42 -10.09
N GLY A 18 10.77 7.23 -8.87
CA GLY A 18 12.10 7.61 -8.45
C GLY A 18 12.09 8.69 -7.39
N ASN A 19 11.94 9.94 -7.79
CA ASN A 19 11.85 11.08 -6.88
C ASN A 19 10.77 12.07 -7.35
N MET A 20 10.58 13.16 -6.61
CA MET A 20 9.57 14.18 -6.92
C MET A 20 9.74 14.83 -8.30
N SER A 21 10.94 14.81 -8.88
CA SER A 21 11.25 15.40 -10.18
C SER A 21 11.42 14.36 -11.30
N ALA A 22 11.22 13.07 -11.01
CA ALA A 22 11.41 11.97 -11.97
C ALA A 22 10.51 12.07 -13.21
N TRP A 23 9.39 12.79 -13.14
CA TRP A 23 8.55 13.10 -14.30
C TRP A 23 9.27 13.89 -15.39
N ARG A 24 10.40 14.57 -15.06
CA ARG A 24 11.26 15.29 -15.98
C ARG A 24 12.30 14.39 -16.69
N HIS A 25 12.41 13.14 -16.25
CA HIS A 25 13.34 12.20 -16.88
C HIS A 25 12.95 11.99 -18.36
N PRO A 26 13.93 11.98 -19.32
CA PRO A 26 13.62 11.85 -20.75
C PRO A 26 12.77 10.63 -21.11
N ALA A 27 12.92 9.53 -20.39
CA ALA A 27 12.13 8.31 -20.58
C ALA A 27 10.80 8.30 -19.83
N ALA A 28 10.49 9.31 -19.00
CA ALA A 28 9.25 9.34 -18.25
C ALA A 28 8.07 9.85 -19.08
N ILE A 29 6.91 9.27 -18.85
CA ILE A 29 5.63 9.79 -19.34
C ILE A 29 5.21 10.89 -18.37
N ALA A 30 5.24 12.15 -18.80
CA ALA A 30 5.09 13.31 -17.92
C ALA A 30 3.70 13.37 -17.23
N ASP A 31 2.65 12.88 -17.89
CA ASP A 31 1.28 12.81 -17.39
C ASP A 31 0.90 11.42 -16.85
N ALA A 32 1.87 10.56 -16.56
CA ALA A 32 1.69 9.16 -16.13
C ALA A 32 0.63 8.99 -15.02
N SER A 33 0.49 9.96 -14.13
CA SER A 33 -0.46 9.91 -13.00
C SER A 33 -1.93 9.90 -13.42
N ILE A 34 -2.26 10.40 -14.63
CA ILE A 34 -3.61 10.43 -15.22
C ILE A 34 -3.64 9.86 -16.64
N ASN A 35 -2.58 9.22 -17.08
CA ASN A 35 -2.49 8.56 -18.38
C ASN A 35 -2.95 7.11 -18.24
N PHE A 36 -4.14 6.79 -18.74
CA PHE A 36 -4.72 5.45 -18.58
C PHE A 36 -3.96 4.38 -19.35
N ASP A 37 -3.34 4.71 -20.48
CA ASP A 37 -2.53 3.74 -21.23
C ASP A 37 -1.30 3.33 -20.41
N PHE A 38 -0.61 4.28 -19.77
CA PHE A 38 0.48 3.98 -18.83
C PHE A 38 0.02 3.09 -17.65
N VAL A 39 -1.14 3.41 -17.07
CA VAL A 39 -1.74 2.62 -15.96
C VAL A 39 -2.04 1.20 -16.40
N LYS A 40 -2.63 1.05 -17.59
CA LYS A 40 -2.94 -0.24 -18.21
C LYS A 40 -1.68 -1.07 -18.48
N GLU A 41 -0.67 -0.46 -19.10
CA GLU A 41 0.61 -1.13 -19.38
C GLU A 41 1.29 -1.59 -18.09
N THR A 42 1.28 -0.77 -17.05
CA THR A 42 1.82 -1.13 -15.72
C THR A 42 1.08 -2.33 -15.14
N ALA A 43 -0.24 -2.35 -15.20
CA ALA A 43 -1.05 -3.45 -14.69
C ALA A 43 -0.82 -4.76 -15.47
N LEU A 44 -0.79 -4.69 -16.80
CA LEU A 44 -0.52 -5.85 -17.64
C LEU A 44 0.90 -6.39 -17.44
N LYS A 45 1.90 -5.49 -17.25
CA LYS A 45 3.27 -5.90 -16.93
C LYS A 45 3.38 -6.57 -15.57
N ALA A 46 2.64 -6.08 -14.57
CA ALA A 46 2.55 -6.73 -13.26
C ALA A 46 1.93 -8.13 -13.36
N GLU A 47 0.87 -8.28 -14.15
CA GLU A 47 0.22 -9.60 -14.38
C GLU A 47 1.13 -10.56 -15.15
N GLU A 48 1.86 -10.09 -16.16
CA GLU A 48 2.87 -10.85 -16.89
C GLU A 48 3.93 -11.41 -15.94
N GLY A 49 4.46 -10.57 -15.02
CA GLY A 49 5.40 -10.95 -13.98
C GLY A 49 4.81 -11.78 -12.85
N LYS A 50 3.53 -12.17 -12.90
CA LYS A 50 2.83 -12.94 -11.86
C LYS A 50 2.78 -12.27 -10.49
N LEU A 51 2.84 -10.94 -10.44
CA LEU A 51 2.73 -10.20 -9.19
C LEU A 51 1.37 -10.46 -8.53
N ASP A 52 1.34 -10.39 -7.20
CA ASP A 52 0.12 -10.63 -6.43
C ASP A 52 -0.92 -9.53 -6.63
N PHE A 53 -0.48 -8.27 -6.66
CA PHE A 53 -1.40 -7.13 -6.77
C PHE A 53 -0.73 -5.86 -7.30
N LEU A 54 -1.59 -4.96 -7.79
CA LEU A 54 -1.31 -3.55 -8.02
C LEU A 54 -2.03 -2.74 -6.93
N PHE A 55 -1.31 -1.81 -6.32
CA PHE A 55 -1.75 -1.01 -5.18
C PHE A 55 -1.90 0.45 -5.59
N VAL A 56 -3.03 1.06 -5.28
CA VAL A 56 -3.30 2.48 -5.54
C VAL A 56 -3.42 3.22 -4.21
N ALA A 57 -2.38 3.97 -3.86
CA ALA A 57 -2.38 4.84 -2.69
C ALA A 57 -3.22 6.10 -2.96
N ASP A 58 -3.82 6.64 -1.90
CA ASP A 58 -4.59 7.87 -2.00
C ASP A 58 -4.45 8.76 -0.76
N GLY A 59 -4.77 10.05 -0.93
CA GLY A 59 -4.85 11.04 0.12
C GLY A 59 -5.79 12.17 -0.31
N LEU A 60 -6.60 12.64 0.63
CA LEU A 60 -7.75 13.49 0.39
C LEU A 60 -7.47 14.99 0.59
N TYR A 61 -6.20 15.38 0.49
CA TYR A 61 -5.75 16.76 0.62
C TYR A 61 -4.49 17.02 -0.20
N ILE A 62 -4.47 18.15 -0.87
CA ILE A 62 -3.29 18.67 -1.60
C ILE A 62 -3.14 20.18 -1.33
N ASN A 63 -1.94 20.69 -1.58
CA ASN A 63 -1.63 22.10 -1.69
C ASN A 63 -0.56 22.32 -2.77
N GLU A 64 -0.19 23.57 -3.01
CA GLU A 64 0.80 23.94 -4.04
C GLU A 64 2.21 23.37 -3.81
N LYS A 65 2.50 22.85 -2.61
CA LYS A 65 3.78 22.20 -2.26
C LYS A 65 3.73 20.68 -2.40
N SER A 66 2.59 20.11 -2.76
CA SER A 66 2.46 18.68 -2.97
C SER A 66 3.28 18.23 -4.18
N ILE A 67 3.83 17.02 -4.12
CA ILE A 67 4.59 16.46 -5.24
C ILE A 67 3.67 16.22 -6.45
N PRO A 68 4.20 16.29 -7.70
CA PRO A 68 3.39 16.21 -8.92
C PRO A 68 2.41 15.06 -8.99
N HIS A 69 2.83 13.86 -8.58
CA HIS A 69 1.96 12.69 -8.57
C HIS A 69 0.73 12.86 -7.65
N PHE A 70 0.86 13.58 -6.52
CA PHE A 70 -0.26 13.80 -5.61
C PHE A 70 -1.18 14.93 -6.07
N LEU A 71 -0.66 15.89 -6.84
CA LEU A 71 -1.45 17.00 -7.36
C LEU A 71 -2.53 16.56 -8.35
N ASN A 72 -2.28 15.52 -9.12
CA ASN A 72 -3.15 15.11 -10.22
C ASN A 72 -3.06 13.59 -10.43
N ARG A 73 -4.08 12.84 -9.99
CA ARG A 73 -4.14 11.38 -10.10
C ARG A 73 -5.57 10.88 -10.14
N PHE A 74 -5.74 9.66 -10.65
CA PHE A 74 -7.02 8.97 -10.63
C PHE A 74 -7.45 8.60 -9.21
N GLU A 75 -8.76 8.59 -8.97
CA GLU A 75 -9.36 8.02 -7.76
C GLU A 75 -9.23 6.49 -7.80
N PRO A 76 -8.86 5.83 -6.67
CA PRO A 76 -8.50 4.42 -6.66
C PRO A 76 -9.58 3.47 -7.20
N LEU A 77 -10.81 3.56 -6.72
CA LEU A 77 -11.86 2.58 -7.10
C LEU A 77 -12.27 2.72 -8.55
N THR A 78 -12.27 3.95 -9.06
CA THR A 78 -12.61 4.22 -10.47
C THR A 78 -11.56 3.62 -11.40
N VAL A 79 -10.27 3.85 -11.15
CA VAL A 79 -9.21 3.30 -12.00
C VAL A 79 -9.10 1.78 -11.87
N LEU A 80 -9.26 1.24 -10.65
CA LEU A 80 -9.24 -0.21 -10.45
C LEU A 80 -10.42 -0.93 -11.11
N SER A 81 -11.60 -0.29 -11.16
CA SER A 81 -12.75 -0.83 -11.89
C SER A 81 -12.49 -0.91 -13.39
N ALA A 82 -11.80 0.08 -13.96
CA ALA A 82 -11.35 0.02 -15.34
C ALA A 82 -10.31 -1.11 -15.56
N LEU A 83 -9.34 -1.25 -14.67
CA LEU A 83 -8.33 -2.32 -14.72
C LEU A 83 -8.92 -3.72 -14.53
N ALA A 84 -10.01 -3.85 -13.78
CA ALA A 84 -10.70 -5.13 -13.58
C ALA A 84 -11.16 -5.75 -14.90
N SER A 85 -11.50 -4.91 -15.89
CA SER A 85 -11.98 -5.37 -17.21
C SER A 85 -10.88 -5.82 -18.17
N ILE A 86 -9.61 -5.50 -17.89
CA ILE A 86 -8.47 -5.75 -18.78
C ILE A 86 -7.41 -6.66 -18.17
N THR A 87 -7.53 -7.00 -16.88
CA THR A 87 -6.67 -7.96 -16.16
C THR A 87 -7.48 -9.19 -15.78
N SER A 88 -6.81 -10.32 -15.54
CA SER A 88 -7.46 -11.59 -15.27
C SER A 88 -7.07 -12.23 -13.93
N ARG A 89 -5.91 -11.92 -13.40
CA ARG A 89 -5.30 -12.56 -12.22
C ARG A 89 -4.77 -11.58 -11.18
N LEU A 90 -4.29 -10.42 -11.64
CA LEU A 90 -3.68 -9.40 -10.79
C LEU A 90 -4.67 -8.89 -9.75
N GLY A 91 -4.30 -8.90 -8.49
CA GLY A 91 -5.06 -8.26 -7.40
C GLY A 91 -5.12 -6.75 -7.58
N LEU A 92 -6.25 -6.16 -7.21
CA LEU A 92 -6.56 -4.74 -7.39
C LEU A 92 -6.83 -4.11 -6.02
N VAL A 93 -5.80 -3.45 -5.45
CA VAL A 93 -5.84 -2.92 -4.08
C VAL A 93 -6.01 -1.41 -4.10
N GLY A 94 -7.13 -0.92 -3.59
CA GLY A 94 -7.46 0.50 -3.54
C GLY A 94 -7.50 1.08 -2.14
N THR A 95 -7.03 2.30 -1.99
CA THR A 95 -7.08 3.04 -0.72
C THR A 95 -8.41 3.74 -0.56
N LEU A 96 -9.03 3.57 0.61
CA LEU A 96 -10.22 4.33 1.02
C LEU A 96 -10.17 4.63 2.51
N SER A 97 -10.56 5.86 2.86
CA SER A 97 -10.49 6.39 4.22
C SER A 97 -11.70 5.98 5.07
N THR A 98 -11.44 5.48 6.29
CA THR A 98 -12.50 5.26 7.29
C THR A 98 -12.94 6.55 7.97
N SER A 99 -12.17 7.63 7.85
CA SER A 99 -12.52 8.92 8.46
C SER A 99 -13.44 9.77 7.60
N TYR A 100 -13.45 9.56 6.28
CA TYR A 100 -14.11 10.42 5.30
C TYR A 100 -14.98 9.67 4.30
N SER A 101 -15.46 8.49 4.66
CA SER A 101 -16.44 7.71 3.89
C SER A 101 -17.40 7.00 4.81
N GLU A 102 -18.50 6.48 4.25
CA GLU A 102 -19.54 5.77 4.99
C GLU A 102 -19.38 4.26 4.83
N PRO A 103 -19.49 3.45 5.92
CA PRO A 103 -19.22 2.02 5.88
C PRO A 103 -20.11 1.24 4.92
N PHE A 104 -21.41 1.59 4.80
CA PHE A 104 -22.31 0.95 3.84
C PHE A 104 -21.87 1.19 2.39
N THR A 105 -21.49 2.42 2.07
CA THR A 105 -21.00 2.79 0.73
C THR A 105 -19.70 2.05 0.42
N THR A 106 -18.76 2.03 1.35
CA THR A 106 -17.48 1.32 1.21
C THR A 106 -17.67 -0.17 1.00
N ALA A 107 -18.52 -0.82 1.83
CA ALA A 107 -18.83 -2.24 1.69
C ALA A 107 -19.38 -2.55 0.30
N ARG A 108 -20.30 -1.74 -0.19
CA ARG A 108 -20.93 -1.88 -1.50
C ARG A 108 -19.94 -1.70 -2.65
N GLN A 109 -19.08 -0.68 -2.57
CA GLN A 109 -18.09 -0.36 -3.61
C GLN A 109 -17.04 -1.48 -3.74
N PHE A 110 -16.45 -1.93 -2.63
CA PHE A 110 -15.47 -3.02 -2.68
C PHE A 110 -16.08 -4.38 -3.04
N ALA A 111 -17.30 -4.66 -2.61
CA ALA A 111 -18.00 -5.86 -3.07
C ALA A 111 -18.27 -5.80 -4.59
N SER A 112 -18.63 -4.63 -5.12
CA SER A 112 -18.81 -4.43 -6.57
C SER A 112 -17.51 -4.65 -7.32
N LEU A 113 -16.41 -4.06 -6.86
CA LEU A 113 -15.08 -4.27 -7.44
C LEU A 113 -14.67 -5.75 -7.40
N ASP A 114 -14.98 -6.45 -6.31
CA ASP A 114 -14.66 -7.87 -6.17
C ASP A 114 -15.44 -8.73 -7.17
N HIS A 115 -16.73 -8.46 -7.37
CA HIS A 115 -17.50 -9.12 -8.42
C HIS A 115 -16.99 -8.77 -9.82
N LEU A 116 -16.73 -7.50 -10.13
CA LEU A 116 -16.21 -7.06 -11.43
C LEU A 116 -14.86 -7.69 -11.76
N SER A 117 -14.01 -7.88 -10.76
CA SER A 117 -12.68 -8.46 -10.91
C SER A 117 -12.64 -9.97 -10.70
N ASN A 118 -13.79 -10.62 -10.45
CA ASN A 118 -13.88 -12.05 -10.15
C ASN A 118 -13.01 -12.47 -8.94
N GLY A 119 -13.14 -11.75 -7.83
CA GLY A 119 -12.48 -12.09 -6.55
C GLY A 119 -11.06 -11.51 -6.38
N ARG A 120 -10.76 -10.36 -7.00
CA ARG A 120 -9.40 -9.80 -6.92
C ARG A 120 -9.30 -8.46 -6.20
N ALA A 121 -10.40 -7.99 -5.55
CA ALA A 121 -10.38 -6.72 -4.84
C ALA A 121 -9.63 -6.81 -3.51
N GLY A 122 -8.87 -5.75 -3.20
CA GLY A 122 -8.30 -5.48 -1.90
C GLY A 122 -8.58 -4.05 -1.47
N TRP A 123 -8.79 -3.85 -0.19
CA TRP A 123 -9.03 -2.54 0.40
C TRP A 123 -7.89 -2.14 1.33
N ASN A 124 -7.14 -1.10 0.97
CA ASN A 124 -6.19 -0.47 1.87
C ASN A 124 -6.92 0.52 2.78
N VAL A 125 -7.04 0.14 4.02
CA VAL A 125 -7.73 0.89 5.07
C VAL A 125 -6.80 1.96 5.62
N VAL A 126 -7.19 3.22 5.49
CA VAL A 126 -6.46 4.36 6.05
C VAL A 126 -7.36 5.23 6.92
N THR A 127 -6.76 5.83 7.95
CA THR A 127 -7.43 6.79 8.82
C THR A 127 -7.21 8.25 8.39
N SER A 128 -6.57 8.47 7.24
CA SER A 128 -6.23 9.78 6.66
C SER A 128 -5.39 10.68 7.58
N PRO A 129 -4.05 10.64 7.46
CA PRO A 129 -3.17 11.41 8.35
C PRO A 129 -3.15 12.92 8.06
N LEU A 130 -3.64 13.35 6.89
CA LEU A 130 -3.57 14.75 6.44
C LEU A 130 -4.70 15.59 7.05
N GLU A 131 -4.36 16.52 7.92
CA GLU A 131 -5.30 17.38 8.64
C GLU A 131 -6.20 18.20 7.71
N GLY A 132 -5.64 18.70 6.61
CA GLY A 132 -6.36 19.47 5.59
C GLY A 132 -7.53 18.72 4.95
N SER A 133 -7.57 17.40 5.02
CA SER A 133 -8.66 16.58 4.51
C SER A 133 -10.01 16.92 5.13
N ALA A 134 -10.04 17.33 6.41
CA ALA A 134 -11.27 17.63 7.15
C ALA A 134 -12.13 18.68 6.43
N LYS A 135 -11.49 19.74 5.88
CA LYS A 135 -12.17 20.85 5.18
C LYS A 135 -12.85 20.43 3.89
N ASN A 136 -12.35 19.38 3.22
CA ASN A 136 -12.98 18.83 2.02
C ASN A 136 -14.25 18.01 2.32
N PHE A 137 -14.46 17.66 3.60
CA PHE A 137 -15.61 16.86 4.06
C PHE A 137 -16.49 17.59 5.08
N SER A 138 -16.57 18.92 4.97
CA SER A 138 -17.43 19.78 5.81
C SER A 138 -17.15 19.66 7.31
N ARG A 139 -15.91 19.37 7.70
CA ARG A 139 -15.47 19.30 9.09
C ARG A 139 -14.48 20.41 9.41
N GLU A 140 -14.70 21.09 10.51
CA GLU A 140 -13.80 22.16 10.96
C GLU A 140 -12.46 21.62 11.46
N LYS A 141 -12.47 20.45 12.09
CA LYS A 141 -11.30 19.81 12.69
C LYS A 141 -11.13 18.37 12.23
N HIS A 142 -9.88 18.02 12.03
CA HIS A 142 -9.48 16.63 11.83
C HIS A 142 -9.58 15.87 13.17
N PRO A 143 -10.17 14.67 13.22
CA PRO A 143 -10.23 13.89 14.44
C PRO A 143 -8.82 13.52 14.94
N GLU A 144 -8.63 13.49 16.25
CA GLU A 144 -7.38 13.07 16.87
C GLU A 144 -7.00 11.64 16.49
N HIS A 145 -5.69 11.33 16.53
CA HIS A 145 -5.14 10.07 16.08
C HIS A 145 -5.83 8.85 16.73
N ALA A 146 -5.89 8.79 18.06
CA ALA A 146 -6.50 7.67 18.77
C ALA A 146 -8.01 7.50 18.46
N LEU A 147 -8.72 8.62 18.31
CA LEU A 147 -10.14 8.59 17.93
C LEU A 147 -10.34 8.03 16.51
N ARG A 148 -9.47 8.40 15.56
CA ARG A 148 -9.55 7.86 14.20
C ARG A 148 -9.39 6.35 14.16
N TYR A 149 -8.51 5.78 14.98
CA TYR A 149 -8.32 4.33 15.07
C TYR A 149 -9.50 3.61 15.75
N ARG A 150 -10.13 4.23 16.75
CA ARG A 150 -11.38 3.69 17.34
C ARG A 150 -12.52 3.69 16.33
N ILE A 151 -12.67 4.77 15.55
CA ILE A 151 -13.65 4.84 14.45
C ILE A 151 -13.36 3.77 13.41
N ALA A 152 -12.09 3.59 13.02
CA ALA A 152 -11.68 2.60 12.03
C ALA A 152 -11.94 1.16 12.49
N ASP A 153 -11.76 0.86 13.76
CA ASP A 153 -12.03 -0.46 14.36
C ASP A 153 -13.52 -0.83 14.20
N GLU A 154 -14.42 0.04 14.63
CA GLU A 154 -15.86 -0.19 14.47
C GLU A 154 -16.30 -0.17 12.99
N TYR A 155 -15.71 0.71 12.18
CA TYR A 155 -15.99 0.78 10.75
C TYR A 155 -15.69 -0.55 10.04
N LEU A 156 -14.57 -1.20 10.37
CA LEU A 156 -14.18 -2.49 9.82
C LEU A 156 -15.11 -3.61 10.27
N ASP A 157 -15.57 -3.60 11.51
CA ASP A 157 -16.58 -4.55 12.00
C ASP A 157 -17.89 -4.42 11.21
N VAL A 158 -18.35 -3.18 10.97
CA VAL A 158 -19.55 -2.91 10.15
C VAL A 158 -19.37 -3.37 8.71
N VAL A 159 -18.27 -3.01 8.06
CA VAL A 159 -18.04 -3.38 6.65
C VAL A 159 -17.95 -4.89 6.49
N LYS A 160 -17.24 -5.58 7.36
CA LYS A 160 -17.13 -7.05 7.33
C LYS A 160 -18.47 -7.73 7.58
N GLY A 161 -19.26 -7.22 8.52
CA GLY A 161 -20.61 -7.73 8.77
C GLY A 161 -21.55 -7.53 7.58
N LEU A 162 -21.46 -6.40 6.88
CA LEU A 162 -22.23 -6.15 5.67
C LEU A 162 -21.85 -7.10 4.52
N TRP A 163 -20.57 -7.45 4.37
CA TRP A 163 -20.14 -8.43 3.37
C TRP A 163 -20.66 -9.85 3.63
N ASP A 164 -21.07 -10.14 4.86
CA ASP A 164 -21.67 -11.41 5.25
C ASP A 164 -23.21 -11.40 5.21
N SER A 165 -23.85 -10.32 4.74
CA SER A 165 -25.31 -10.22 4.67
C SER A 165 -25.97 -11.35 3.88
N TRP A 166 -25.27 -11.98 2.96
CA TRP A 166 -25.74 -13.08 2.14
C TRP A 166 -24.85 -14.31 2.30
N GLU A 167 -25.45 -15.48 2.38
CA GLU A 167 -24.71 -16.74 2.26
C GLU A 167 -24.35 -17.02 0.80
N GLU A 168 -23.35 -17.90 0.56
CA GLU A 168 -22.81 -18.17 -0.78
C GLU A 168 -23.88 -18.59 -1.79
N ASP A 169 -24.84 -19.38 -1.36
CA ASP A 169 -25.91 -19.98 -2.21
C ASP A 169 -27.28 -19.33 -1.99
N ALA A 170 -27.33 -18.10 -1.45
CA ALA A 170 -28.59 -17.41 -1.18
C ALA A 170 -29.41 -17.12 -2.43
N PHE A 171 -28.79 -16.87 -3.58
CA PHE A 171 -29.48 -16.51 -4.83
C PHE A 171 -29.79 -17.74 -5.70
N ILE A 172 -30.99 -18.29 -5.58
CA ILE A 172 -31.46 -19.51 -6.26
C ILE A 172 -31.71 -19.27 -7.75
N ARG A 173 -32.32 -18.13 -8.11
CA ARG A 173 -32.66 -17.71 -9.49
C ARG A 173 -33.41 -18.78 -10.29
N ASN A 174 -34.32 -19.51 -9.62
CA ASN A 174 -35.15 -20.53 -10.27
C ASN A 174 -36.28 -19.86 -11.10
N LYS A 175 -36.15 -19.94 -12.42
CA LYS A 175 -37.10 -19.31 -13.35
C LYS A 175 -38.46 -20.02 -13.40
N GLU A 176 -38.51 -21.31 -13.06
CA GLU A 176 -39.75 -22.09 -13.12
C GLU A 176 -40.64 -21.81 -11.88
N SER A 177 -40.05 -21.82 -10.69
CA SER A 177 -40.76 -21.53 -9.45
C SER A 177 -40.93 -20.04 -9.16
N GLY A 178 -40.15 -19.18 -9.85
CA GLY A 178 -40.10 -17.75 -9.55
C GLY A 178 -39.28 -17.40 -8.29
N GLN A 179 -38.68 -18.38 -7.65
CA GLN A 179 -37.86 -18.16 -6.46
C GLN A 179 -36.51 -17.56 -6.83
N PHE A 180 -36.30 -16.28 -6.49
CA PHE A 180 -35.06 -15.57 -6.83
C PHE A 180 -33.98 -15.80 -5.79
N PHE A 181 -34.31 -15.80 -4.50
CA PHE A 181 -33.39 -16.02 -3.38
C PHE A 181 -34.06 -16.81 -2.25
N ASP A 182 -33.24 -17.28 -1.30
CA ASP A 182 -33.72 -17.91 -0.05
C ASP A 182 -33.73 -16.86 1.07
N PRO A 183 -34.89 -16.44 1.60
CA PRO A 183 -34.98 -15.48 2.67
C PRO A 183 -34.27 -15.88 3.97
N ALA A 184 -34.10 -17.19 4.22
CA ALA A 184 -33.39 -17.69 5.39
C ALA A 184 -31.86 -17.43 5.33
N LYS A 185 -31.35 -17.14 4.14
CA LYS A 185 -29.93 -16.87 3.86
C LYS A 185 -29.59 -15.39 3.71
N LEU A 186 -30.51 -14.52 4.10
CA LEU A 186 -30.35 -13.07 4.14
C LEU A 186 -30.28 -12.60 5.59
N HIS A 187 -29.20 -11.95 5.97
CA HIS A 187 -28.93 -11.54 7.34
C HIS A 187 -28.76 -10.01 7.44
N PRO A 188 -29.75 -9.26 7.95
CA PRO A 188 -29.58 -7.86 8.31
C PRO A 188 -28.49 -7.71 9.39
N LEU A 189 -27.61 -6.73 9.24
CA LEU A 189 -26.52 -6.53 10.19
C LEU A 189 -26.99 -6.01 11.55
N ASN A 190 -27.94 -5.06 11.55
CA ASN A 190 -28.49 -4.40 12.74
C ASN A 190 -27.42 -3.90 13.73
N HIS A 191 -26.35 -3.30 13.20
CA HIS A 191 -25.25 -2.77 14.01
C HIS A 191 -25.67 -1.50 14.76
N HIS A 192 -25.40 -1.48 16.06
CA HIS A 192 -25.57 -0.32 16.94
C HIS A 192 -24.30 -0.15 17.78
N GLY A 193 -23.40 0.75 17.36
CA GLY A 193 -22.14 1.00 18.02
C GLY A 193 -21.98 2.45 18.48
N ASP A 194 -20.78 2.77 18.93
CA ASP A 194 -20.42 4.12 19.42
C ASP A 194 -20.41 5.17 18.28
N PHE A 195 -20.05 4.76 17.07
CA PHE A 195 -19.85 5.67 15.93
C PHE A 195 -20.85 5.43 14.80
N PHE A 196 -21.36 4.21 14.64
CA PHE A 196 -22.20 3.83 13.51
C PHE A 196 -23.46 3.12 13.93
N GLN A 197 -24.54 3.39 13.19
CA GLN A 197 -25.81 2.67 13.28
C GLN A 197 -26.19 2.24 11.86
N VAL A 198 -26.06 0.94 11.56
CA VAL A 198 -26.23 0.42 10.21
C VAL A 198 -27.09 -0.83 10.24
N ALA A 199 -28.30 -0.69 9.70
CA ALA A 199 -29.26 -1.81 9.68
C ALA A 199 -28.81 -2.91 8.70
N GLY A 200 -28.29 -2.57 7.53
CA GLY A 200 -28.13 -3.54 6.46
C GLY A 200 -29.49 -4.03 5.93
N PRO A 201 -29.56 -5.14 5.20
CA PRO A 201 -28.43 -5.89 4.65
C PRO A 201 -27.76 -5.18 3.50
N LEU A 202 -26.58 -5.62 3.10
CA LEU A 202 -25.92 -5.13 1.91
C LEU A 202 -26.69 -5.58 0.65
N ASN A 203 -26.87 -4.70 -0.32
CA ASN A 203 -27.63 -4.96 -1.54
C ASN A 203 -26.82 -5.53 -2.72
N ILE A 204 -25.80 -6.31 -2.40
CA ILE A 204 -25.02 -7.11 -3.35
C ILE A 204 -24.65 -8.44 -2.66
N GLY A 205 -24.65 -9.53 -3.41
CA GLY A 205 -24.38 -10.86 -2.89
C GLY A 205 -22.95 -11.03 -2.40
N ARG A 206 -22.71 -12.10 -1.66
CA ARG A 206 -21.39 -12.48 -1.17
C ARG A 206 -20.39 -12.54 -2.34
N THR A 207 -19.20 -12.02 -2.10
CA THR A 207 -18.19 -11.87 -3.15
C THR A 207 -17.45 -13.18 -3.43
N PRO A 208 -16.83 -13.35 -4.62
CA PRO A 208 -16.17 -14.60 -5.02
C PRO A 208 -15.09 -15.09 -4.06
N GLN A 209 -14.36 -14.19 -3.39
CA GLN A 209 -13.37 -14.55 -2.37
C GLN A 209 -13.91 -14.48 -0.93
N GLY A 210 -15.24 -14.42 -0.76
CA GLY A 210 -15.92 -14.30 0.52
C GLY A 210 -15.94 -12.86 1.05
N ARG A 211 -14.81 -12.23 1.17
CA ARG A 211 -14.61 -10.82 1.49
C ARG A 211 -13.39 -10.28 0.77
N PRO A 212 -13.41 -9.04 0.25
CA PRO A 212 -12.21 -8.35 -0.22
C PRO A 212 -11.07 -8.44 0.79
N VAL A 213 -9.83 -8.55 0.29
CA VAL A 213 -8.63 -8.62 1.14
C VAL A 213 -8.43 -7.28 1.83
N VAL A 214 -8.21 -7.29 3.13
CA VAL A 214 -8.01 -6.07 3.93
C VAL A 214 -6.53 -5.80 4.10
N PHE A 215 -6.06 -4.71 3.51
CA PHE A 215 -4.73 -4.15 3.72
C PHE A 215 -4.80 -3.02 4.75
N GLN A 216 -3.74 -2.78 5.47
CA GLN A 216 -3.59 -1.66 6.38
C GLN A 216 -2.18 -1.09 6.25
N ALA A 217 -2.03 0.22 6.36
CA ALA A 217 -0.76 0.92 6.27
C ALA A 217 -0.56 1.79 7.52
N GLY A 218 0.01 1.22 8.56
CA GLY A 218 0.30 1.96 9.80
C GLY A 218 1.29 1.24 10.69
N ALA A 219 2.41 1.91 10.98
CA ALA A 219 3.46 1.37 11.82
C ALA A 219 3.34 1.80 13.31
N SER A 220 2.37 2.67 13.65
CA SER A 220 2.08 3.06 15.03
C SER A 220 1.51 1.90 15.84
N ASP A 221 1.56 1.98 17.17
CA ASP A 221 0.99 0.95 18.03
C ASP A 221 -0.50 0.73 17.79
N ASP A 222 -1.27 1.81 17.58
CA ASP A 222 -2.69 1.70 17.21
C ASP A 222 -2.87 1.07 15.83
N GLY A 223 -2.00 1.40 14.87
CA GLY A 223 -1.98 0.79 13.54
C GLY A 223 -1.70 -0.70 13.57
N LYS A 224 -0.70 -1.13 14.34
CA LYS A 224 -0.37 -2.55 14.54
C LYS A 224 -1.52 -3.32 15.20
N LYS A 225 -2.17 -2.74 16.22
CA LYS A 225 -3.35 -3.34 16.88
C LYS A 225 -4.52 -3.52 15.92
N LEU A 226 -4.82 -2.47 15.13
CA LEU A 226 -5.89 -2.53 14.13
C LEU A 226 -5.58 -3.61 13.07
N ALA A 227 -4.34 -3.67 12.59
CA ALA A 227 -3.91 -4.68 11.62
C ALA A 227 -3.99 -6.09 12.21
N ALA A 228 -3.51 -6.32 13.44
CA ALA A 228 -3.55 -7.61 14.09
C ALA A 228 -4.98 -8.14 14.31
N LYS A 229 -5.96 -7.24 14.52
CA LYS A 229 -7.36 -7.61 14.64
C LYS A 229 -8.02 -7.85 13.26
N HIS A 230 -7.78 -6.99 12.29
CA HIS A 230 -8.62 -6.89 11.11
C HIS A 230 -7.95 -7.21 9.78
N ALA A 231 -6.64 -6.96 9.62
CA ALA A 231 -5.98 -6.99 8.33
C ALA A 231 -5.56 -8.39 7.89
N ASP A 232 -5.55 -8.62 6.58
CA ASP A 232 -4.98 -9.78 5.90
C ASP A 232 -3.55 -9.46 5.42
N ALA A 233 -3.23 -8.16 5.26
CA ALA A 233 -1.91 -7.68 4.87
C ALA A 233 -1.61 -6.32 5.53
N ILE A 234 -0.35 -6.05 5.81
CA ILE A 234 0.13 -4.74 6.25
C ILE A 234 1.23 -4.25 5.34
N PHE A 235 1.09 -3.00 4.88
CA PHE A 235 2.13 -2.28 4.16
C PHE A 235 2.95 -1.47 5.16
N THR A 236 4.26 -1.54 5.06
CA THR A 236 5.18 -0.79 5.93
C THR A 236 6.43 -0.38 5.16
N HIS A 237 7.21 0.51 5.73
CA HIS A 237 8.50 0.94 5.21
C HIS A 237 9.49 1.02 6.36
N HIS A 238 10.63 0.34 6.23
CA HIS A 238 11.73 0.38 7.18
C HIS A 238 13.05 0.49 6.43
N ASP A 239 13.93 1.34 6.97
CA ASP A 239 15.21 1.61 6.31
C ASP A 239 16.27 0.55 6.63
N THR A 240 16.11 -0.21 7.71
CA THR A 240 17.07 -1.26 8.09
C THR A 240 16.42 -2.63 8.21
N PHE A 241 17.22 -3.65 7.97
CA PHE A 241 16.79 -5.04 8.17
C PHE A 241 16.35 -5.32 9.62
N GLU A 242 17.06 -4.78 10.60
CA GLU A 242 16.77 -5.02 12.02
C GLU A 242 15.45 -4.37 12.45
N GLU A 243 15.15 -3.16 11.98
CA GLU A 243 13.86 -2.50 12.23
C GLU A 243 12.71 -3.29 11.60
N ALA A 244 12.86 -3.69 10.33
CA ALA A 244 11.87 -4.51 9.62
C ALA A 244 11.61 -5.83 10.34
N LYS A 245 12.66 -6.51 10.81
CA LYS A 245 12.58 -7.76 11.56
C LYS A 245 11.92 -7.58 12.94
N ALA A 246 12.25 -6.49 13.63
CA ALA A 246 11.61 -6.17 14.91
C ALA A 246 10.11 -5.90 14.74
N PHE A 247 9.73 -5.13 13.73
CA PHE A 247 8.34 -4.87 13.37
C PHE A 247 7.60 -6.17 12.98
N TYR A 248 8.22 -7.00 12.15
CA TYR A 248 7.66 -8.29 11.75
C TYR A 248 7.33 -9.15 12.96
N ARG A 249 8.27 -9.32 13.88
CA ARG A 249 8.09 -10.11 15.11
C ARG A 249 6.97 -9.55 15.98
N ASP A 250 6.93 -8.23 16.19
CA ASP A 250 5.92 -7.56 17.00
C ASP A 250 4.51 -7.77 16.42
N VAL A 251 4.31 -7.55 15.11
CA VAL A 251 3.01 -7.75 14.46
C VAL A 251 2.58 -9.21 14.53
N LYS A 252 3.48 -10.17 14.27
CA LYS A 252 3.15 -11.60 14.34
C LYS A 252 2.77 -12.04 15.77
N GLN A 253 3.42 -11.50 16.78
CA GLN A 253 3.06 -11.76 18.18
C GLN A 253 1.68 -11.18 18.54
N GLN A 254 1.34 -9.99 18.03
CA GLN A 254 0.01 -9.40 18.24
C GLN A 254 -1.11 -10.20 17.55
N LEU A 255 -0.85 -10.86 16.43
CA LEU A 255 -1.80 -11.79 15.81
C LEU A 255 -2.17 -12.93 16.75
N GLU A 256 -1.17 -13.58 17.34
CA GLU A 256 -1.38 -14.70 18.28
C GLU A 256 -2.24 -14.27 19.48
N THR A 257 -2.03 -13.05 20.00
CA THR A 257 -2.84 -12.46 21.07
C THR A 257 -4.31 -12.27 20.67
N ASN A 258 -4.57 -12.07 19.37
CA ASN A 258 -5.93 -11.99 18.79
C ASN A 258 -6.47 -13.35 18.34
N GLY A 259 -5.80 -14.47 18.68
CA GLY A 259 -6.22 -15.82 18.30
C GLY A 259 -6.06 -16.12 16.79
N ARG A 260 -5.23 -15.34 16.09
CA ARG A 260 -4.94 -15.52 14.67
C ARG A 260 -3.58 -16.19 14.45
N ARG A 261 -3.47 -16.94 13.35
CA ARG A 261 -2.19 -17.59 12.98
C ARG A 261 -1.25 -16.56 12.33
N ALA A 262 0.04 -16.77 12.44
CA ALA A 262 1.06 -15.94 11.78
C ALA A 262 0.86 -15.87 10.24
N SER A 263 0.28 -16.92 9.63
CA SER A 263 -0.04 -16.98 8.20
C SER A 263 -1.26 -16.15 7.78
N ASP A 264 -2.08 -15.69 8.71
CA ASP A 264 -3.32 -14.97 8.41
C ASP A 264 -3.11 -13.48 8.10
N LEU A 265 -1.86 -13.00 8.17
CA LEU A 265 -1.47 -11.66 7.79
C LEU A 265 -0.07 -11.66 7.14
N HIS A 266 0.04 -11.04 5.96
CA HIS A 266 1.32 -10.83 5.30
C HIS A 266 1.86 -9.42 5.54
N ILE A 267 3.18 -9.33 5.77
CA ILE A 267 3.88 -8.06 5.98
C ILE A 267 4.66 -7.72 4.71
N PHE A 268 4.28 -6.60 4.08
CA PHE A 268 4.89 -6.10 2.86
C PHE A 268 5.77 -4.89 3.15
N GLN A 269 7.02 -4.93 2.72
CA GLN A 269 7.92 -3.78 2.71
C GLN A 269 7.78 -3.02 1.39
N GLY A 270 7.51 -1.71 1.46
CA GLY A 270 7.65 -0.82 0.32
C GLY A 270 9.13 -0.60 0.02
N ILE A 271 9.53 -0.88 -1.20
CA ILE A 271 10.93 -0.76 -1.61
C ILE A 271 11.05 -0.04 -2.95
N SER A 272 12.05 0.82 -3.04
CA SER A 272 12.55 1.29 -4.34
C SER A 272 13.74 0.43 -4.76
N VAL A 273 13.85 0.18 -6.07
CA VAL A 273 14.93 -0.63 -6.63
C VAL A 273 15.57 0.11 -7.82
N ILE A 274 16.83 -0.20 -8.11
CA ILE A 274 17.49 0.11 -9.39
C ILE A 274 18.07 -1.19 -9.90
N VAL A 275 17.69 -1.60 -11.11
CA VAL A 275 18.19 -2.81 -11.77
C VAL A 275 19.09 -2.37 -12.91
N GLY A 276 20.37 -2.70 -12.81
CA GLY A 276 21.40 -2.36 -13.81
C GLY A 276 22.17 -3.59 -14.29
N ASN A 277 22.93 -3.40 -15.36
CA ASN A 277 23.80 -4.45 -15.91
C ASN A 277 25.04 -4.69 -15.03
N ASP A 278 25.49 -3.63 -14.37
CA ASP A 278 26.65 -3.59 -13.47
C ASP A 278 26.55 -2.37 -12.54
N ALA A 279 27.56 -2.20 -11.68
CA ALA A 279 27.60 -1.11 -10.71
C ALA A 279 27.66 0.28 -11.36
N GLU A 280 28.30 0.42 -12.53
CA GLU A 280 28.40 1.68 -13.25
C GLU A 280 27.04 2.06 -13.85
N ASP A 281 26.32 1.12 -14.45
CA ASP A 281 24.96 1.34 -14.97
C ASP A 281 24.00 1.75 -13.84
N VAL A 282 24.05 1.08 -12.69
CA VAL A 282 23.26 1.42 -11.49
C VAL A 282 23.56 2.85 -11.02
N GLU A 283 24.83 3.22 -10.94
CA GLU A 283 25.23 4.57 -10.53
C GLU A 283 24.75 5.63 -11.52
N ASN A 284 24.90 5.38 -12.81
CA ASN A 284 24.47 6.29 -13.87
C ASN A 284 22.93 6.50 -13.84
N GLN A 285 22.15 5.45 -13.64
CA GLN A 285 20.69 5.53 -13.51
C GLN A 285 20.30 6.38 -12.28
N TYR A 286 20.94 6.14 -11.13
CA TYR A 286 20.70 6.91 -9.91
C TYR A 286 21.03 8.38 -10.10
N GLN A 287 22.23 8.70 -10.59
CA GLN A 287 22.69 10.08 -10.77
C GLN A 287 21.82 10.85 -11.78
N THR A 288 21.42 10.20 -12.88
CA THR A 288 20.54 10.80 -13.89
C THR A 288 19.21 11.25 -13.27
N THR A 289 18.63 10.41 -12.39
CA THR A 289 17.36 10.74 -11.73
C THR A 289 17.55 11.73 -10.59
N ALA A 290 18.60 11.59 -9.78
CA ALA A 290 18.91 12.49 -8.66
C ALA A 290 19.19 13.92 -9.13
N ALA A 291 19.90 14.08 -10.26
CA ALA A 291 20.22 15.38 -10.85
C ALA A 291 19.00 16.19 -11.34
N LEU A 292 17.83 15.55 -11.45
CA LEU A 292 16.59 16.26 -11.84
C LEU A 292 16.03 17.12 -10.70
N VAL A 293 16.38 16.83 -9.45
CA VAL A 293 15.85 17.55 -8.28
C VAL A 293 16.57 18.89 -8.13
N SER A 294 15.82 19.99 -8.19
CA SER A 294 16.37 21.30 -7.87
C SER A 294 16.61 21.44 -6.37
N ILE A 295 17.57 22.27 -5.96
CA ILE A 295 17.81 22.53 -4.54
C ILE A 295 16.60 23.12 -3.82
N ASN A 296 15.82 23.97 -4.49
CA ASN A 296 14.62 24.55 -3.93
C ASN A 296 13.54 23.48 -3.68
N ASP A 297 13.36 22.56 -4.62
CA ASP A 297 12.44 21.43 -4.45
C ASP A 297 12.92 20.49 -3.33
N ALA A 298 14.21 20.25 -3.24
CA ALA A 298 14.81 19.44 -2.18
C ALA A 298 14.60 20.04 -0.79
N LEU A 299 14.79 21.35 -0.63
CA LEU A 299 14.52 22.07 0.62
C LEU A 299 13.03 22.04 1.00
N ASN A 300 12.14 22.23 0.03
CA ASN A 300 10.70 22.13 0.26
C ASN A 300 10.30 20.72 0.67
N TYR A 301 10.87 19.70 0.03
CA TYR A 301 10.62 18.30 0.37
C TYR A 301 11.15 17.95 1.77
N LEU A 302 12.35 18.39 2.12
CA LEU A 302 12.88 18.27 3.47
C LEU A 302 11.96 18.93 4.49
N GLY A 303 11.51 20.15 4.21
CA GLY A 303 10.58 20.90 5.07
C GLY A 303 9.30 20.14 5.37
N ARG A 304 8.80 19.31 4.45
CA ARG A 304 7.60 18.48 4.65
C ARG A 304 7.71 17.57 5.88
N TYR A 305 8.88 17.02 6.15
CA TYR A 305 9.11 16.20 7.34
C TYR A 305 9.14 17.03 8.61
N PHE A 306 9.54 18.29 8.50
CA PHE A 306 9.73 19.24 9.61
C PHE A 306 8.61 20.28 9.67
N GLU A 307 7.36 19.86 9.60
CA GLU A 307 6.17 20.73 9.77
C GLU A 307 6.14 21.90 8.75
N HIS A 308 6.62 21.65 7.54
CA HIS A 308 6.79 22.63 6.46
C HIS A 308 7.75 23.78 6.80
N HIS A 309 8.75 23.50 7.65
CA HIS A 309 9.80 24.46 7.98
C HIS A 309 10.53 24.94 6.72
N ASP A 310 10.76 26.25 6.65
CA ASP A 310 11.51 26.87 5.56
C ASP A 310 13.02 26.75 5.80
N PHE A 311 13.65 25.79 5.14
CA PHE A 311 15.09 25.60 5.21
C PHE A 311 15.88 26.56 4.30
N SER A 312 15.23 27.34 3.43
CA SER A 312 15.93 28.29 2.53
C SER A 312 16.58 29.45 3.29
N GLN A 313 16.20 29.68 4.53
CA GLN A 313 16.78 30.70 5.41
C GLN A 313 18.17 30.36 5.94
N TYR A 314 18.65 29.12 5.77
CA TYR A 314 19.95 28.68 6.25
C TYR A 314 20.97 28.58 5.10
N PRO A 315 22.28 28.75 5.39
CA PRO A 315 23.33 28.53 4.42
C PRO A 315 23.37 27.07 3.94
N LEU A 316 23.42 26.88 2.61
CA LEU A 316 23.32 25.54 2.01
C LEU A 316 24.57 24.66 2.25
N ASP A 317 25.74 25.27 2.26
CA ASP A 317 27.03 24.57 2.27
C ASP A 317 27.66 24.53 3.69
N GLU A 318 26.91 24.98 4.70
CA GLU A 318 27.22 24.80 6.11
C GLU A 318 26.59 23.51 6.67
N PRO A 319 27.09 22.98 7.81
CA PRO A 319 26.49 21.84 8.49
C PRO A 319 24.98 21.99 8.69
N PHE A 320 24.26 20.88 8.65
CA PHE A 320 22.81 20.89 8.87
C PHE A 320 22.46 21.63 10.18
N PRO A 321 21.54 22.61 10.14
CA PRO A 321 21.28 23.48 11.29
C PRO A 321 20.75 22.71 12.50
N ASP A 322 21.06 23.18 13.70
CA ASP A 322 20.41 22.71 14.92
C ASP A 322 18.99 23.33 14.98
N ILE A 323 18.00 22.51 14.74
CA ILE A 323 16.57 22.88 14.72
C ILE A 323 15.79 22.34 15.92
N GLY A 324 16.51 21.90 16.97
CA GLY A 324 15.92 21.43 18.23
C GLY A 324 14.89 20.32 18.02
N ASP A 325 13.72 20.49 18.64
CA ASP A 325 12.61 19.51 18.64
C ASP A 325 11.69 19.60 17.42
N LEU A 326 12.03 20.40 16.42
CA LEU A 326 11.20 20.56 15.21
C LEU A 326 10.96 19.19 14.53
N GLY A 327 9.73 18.94 14.14
CA GLY A 327 9.30 17.69 13.49
C GLY A 327 8.86 16.57 14.44
N LYS A 328 8.93 16.76 15.76
CA LYS A 328 8.53 15.72 16.73
C LYS A 328 7.04 15.33 16.65
N ASN A 329 6.19 16.22 16.16
CA ASN A 329 4.74 16.01 16.02
C ASN A 329 4.34 15.57 14.60
N SER A 330 5.29 15.51 13.67
CA SER A 330 5.08 15.10 12.27
C SER A 330 5.58 13.66 12.04
N PHE A 331 6.59 13.49 11.22
CA PHE A 331 7.20 12.18 10.89
C PHE A 331 8.36 11.88 11.85
N ARG A 332 8.09 11.73 13.12
CA ARG A 332 9.09 11.73 14.20
C ARG A 332 10.27 10.77 13.94
N SER A 333 10.01 9.54 13.55
CA SER A 333 11.07 8.55 13.26
C SER A 333 12.00 9.03 12.16
N THR A 334 11.42 9.52 11.06
CA THR A 334 12.17 10.04 9.91
C THR A 334 12.96 11.31 10.26
N THR A 335 12.37 12.22 11.03
CA THR A 335 13.06 13.47 11.41
C THR A 335 14.20 13.21 12.36
N ASP A 336 14.04 12.28 13.32
CA ASP A 336 15.10 11.88 14.24
C ASP A 336 16.26 11.20 13.48
N GLU A 337 15.95 10.39 12.50
CA GLU A 337 16.93 9.74 11.62
C GLU A 337 17.70 10.75 10.77
N ILE A 338 17.00 11.68 10.10
CA ILE A 338 17.63 12.74 9.30
C ILE A 338 18.62 13.55 10.17
N LYS A 339 18.19 13.99 11.35
CA LYS A 339 19.04 14.74 12.30
C LYS A 339 20.25 13.93 12.75
N ARG A 340 20.08 12.65 13.06
CA ARG A 340 21.16 11.74 13.45
C ARG A 340 22.17 11.57 12.32
N ASN A 341 21.71 11.19 11.11
CA ASN A 341 22.55 10.96 9.96
C ASN A 341 23.32 12.24 9.55
N ALA A 342 22.65 13.38 9.56
CA ALA A 342 23.29 14.67 9.29
C ALA A 342 24.45 14.95 10.24
N ARG A 343 24.26 14.67 11.54
CA ARG A 343 25.29 14.88 12.56
C ARG A 343 26.43 13.87 12.48
N GLU A 344 26.12 12.57 12.36
CA GLU A 344 27.12 11.49 12.33
C GLU A 344 28.01 11.57 11.10
N ARG A 345 27.46 11.98 9.97
CA ARG A 345 28.17 12.08 8.68
C ARG A 345 28.67 13.50 8.38
N ASN A 346 28.43 14.45 9.28
CA ASN A 346 28.78 15.88 9.13
C ASN A 346 28.27 16.45 7.77
N LEU A 347 27.01 16.19 7.44
CA LEU A 347 26.44 16.61 6.17
C LEU A 347 26.03 18.08 6.18
N THR A 348 26.23 18.75 5.04
CA THR A 348 25.70 20.10 4.81
C THR A 348 24.19 20.05 4.59
N LEU A 349 23.51 21.22 4.77
CA LEU A 349 22.08 21.34 4.50
C LEU A 349 21.74 20.91 3.06
N ARG A 350 22.57 21.29 2.09
CA ARG A 350 22.42 20.87 0.68
C ARG A 350 22.40 19.36 0.54
N GLN A 351 23.36 18.67 1.16
CA GLN A 351 23.46 17.22 1.10
C GLN A 351 22.24 16.55 1.74
N VAL A 352 21.84 17.00 2.94
CA VAL A 352 20.67 16.48 3.63
C VAL A 352 19.41 16.66 2.80
N ALA A 353 19.21 17.84 2.21
CA ALA A 353 18.02 18.13 1.40
C ALA A 353 17.98 17.25 0.14
N LEU A 354 19.09 17.10 -0.57
CA LEU A 354 19.16 16.27 -1.78
C LEU A 354 18.99 14.78 -1.46
N GLU A 355 19.62 14.29 -0.39
CA GLU A 355 19.43 12.90 0.04
C GLU A 355 17.98 12.62 0.46
N ALA A 356 17.34 13.53 1.17
CA ALA A 356 15.93 13.39 1.55
C ALA A 356 15.00 13.36 0.33
N ALA A 357 15.28 14.21 -0.67
CA ALA A 357 14.42 14.33 -1.87
C ALA A 357 14.68 13.26 -2.92
N SER A 358 15.86 12.62 -2.92
CA SER A 358 16.22 11.55 -3.84
C SER A 358 17.05 10.48 -3.12
N PRO A 359 16.42 9.72 -2.21
CA PRO A 359 17.13 8.68 -1.46
C PRO A 359 17.63 7.59 -2.41
N ARG A 360 18.83 7.09 -2.13
CA ARG A 360 19.39 5.97 -2.89
C ARG A 360 18.62 4.70 -2.56
N PRO A 361 18.03 4.01 -3.55
CA PRO A 361 17.35 2.75 -3.31
C PRO A 361 18.29 1.69 -2.71
N ARG A 362 17.85 1.06 -1.64
CA ARG A 362 18.62 0.02 -0.94
C ARG A 362 18.88 -1.22 -1.81
N PHE A 363 17.86 -1.63 -2.56
CA PHE A 363 17.95 -2.79 -3.44
C PHE A 363 18.35 -2.34 -4.84
N SER A 364 19.65 -2.07 -5.01
CA SER A 364 20.23 -1.59 -6.27
C SER A 364 21.41 -2.49 -6.65
N GLY A 365 21.45 -2.93 -7.90
CA GLY A 365 22.49 -3.82 -8.40
C GLY A 365 22.06 -4.54 -9.67
N THR A 366 22.80 -5.59 -10.00
CA THR A 366 22.41 -6.57 -11.02
C THR A 366 21.12 -7.29 -10.60
N PRO A 367 20.41 -7.96 -11.51
CA PRO A 367 19.24 -8.75 -11.16
C PRO A 367 19.49 -9.75 -10.03
N GLU A 368 20.65 -10.39 -10.01
CA GLU A 368 21.07 -11.34 -8.98
C GLU A 368 21.28 -10.67 -7.63
N GLU A 369 21.94 -9.51 -7.58
CA GLU A 369 22.19 -8.76 -6.34
C GLU A 369 20.89 -8.23 -5.73
N VAL A 370 19.97 -7.75 -6.57
CA VAL A 370 18.62 -7.34 -6.10
C VAL A 370 17.88 -8.55 -5.55
N ALA A 371 17.89 -9.69 -6.25
CA ALA A 371 17.25 -10.91 -5.78
C ALA A 371 17.88 -11.43 -4.47
N ASP A 372 19.20 -11.36 -4.31
CA ASP A 372 19.92 -11.71 -3.06
C ASP A 372 19.42 -10.88 -1.88
N GLY A 373 19.28 -9.57 -2.08
CA GLY A 373 18.76 -8.65 -1.06
C GLY A 373 17.33 -8.99 -0.63
N LEU A 374 16.44 -9.25 -1.60
CA LEU A 374 15.05 -9.63 -1.34
C LEU A 374 14.97 -10.98 -0.63
N GLN A 375 15.77 -11.96 -1.07
CA GLN A 375 15.87 -13.29 -0.44
C GLN A 375 16.31 -13.18 1.02
N ALA A 376 17.36 -12.40 1.29
CA ALA A 376 17.88 -12.23 2.65
C ALA A 376 16.84 -11.63 3.60
N TRP A 377 16.08 -10.63 3.15
CA TRP A 377 15.01 -10.03 3.95
C TRP A 377 13.85 -11.00 4.18
N PHE A 378 13.47 -11.74 3.15
CA PHE A 378 12.40 -12.73 3.24
C PHE A 378 12.77 -13.89 4.17
N GLU A 379 13.92 -14.52 3.97
CA GLU A 379 14.39 -15.65 4.79
C GLU A 379 14.68 -15.25 6.23
N GLY A 380 15.13 -14.00 6.43
CA GLY A 380 15.42 -13.42 7.74
C GLY A 380 14.19 -12.96 8.53
N TYR A 381 12.96 -13.15 7.99
CA TYR A 381 11.71 -12.70 8.63
C TYR A 381 11.65 -11.20 8.87
N ALA A 382 12.12 -10.42 7.89
CA ALA A 382 11.93 -8.97 7.83
C ALA A 382 10.72 -8.59 6.96
N ALA A 383 10.29 -9.50 6.08
CA ALA A 383 9.11 -9.34 5.23
C ALA A 383 8.51 -10.69 4.83
N ASP A 384 7.20 -10.73 4.51
CA ASP A 384 6.56 -11.82 3.75
C ASP A 384 6.56 -11.49 2.25
N GLY A 385 6.70 -10.24 1.89
CA GLY A 385 6.73 -9.77 0.52
C GLY A 385 7.16 -8.32 0.38
N PHE A 386 7.16 -7.85 -0.86
CA PHE A 386 7.61 -6.51 -1.20
C PHE A 386 6.62 -5.82 -2.13
N ILE A 387 6.49 -4.50 -1.98
CA ILE A 387 5.77 -3.63 -2.92
C ILE A 387 6.80 -2.77 -3.63
N ILE A 388 6.93 -3.00 -4.94
CA ILE A 388 7.93 -2.35 -5.78
C ILE A 388 7.44 -0.95 -6.13
N GLN A 389 8.23 0.06 -5.80
CA GLN A 389 7.92 1.47 -6.06
C GLN A 389 8.71 2.05 -7.25
N GLY A 390 9.69 1.32 -7.75
CA GLY A 390 10.58 1.79 -8.80
C GLY A 390 11.61 2.82 -8.31
N GLY A 391 12.75 2.91 -9.00
CA GLY A 391 13.83 3.85 -8.74
C GLY A 391 14.08 4.82 -9.90
N THR A 392 13.76 4.37 -11.13
CA THR A 392 13.80 5.14 -12.38
C THR A 392 12.56 4.80 -13.20
N PRO A 393 12.22 5.55 -14.25
CA PRO A 393 11.00 5.29 -15.04
C PRO A 393 10.88 3.88 -15.62
N ASP A 394 12.01 3.25 -15.96
CA ASP A 394 12.06 1.90 -16.53
C ASP A 394 12.35 0.79 -15.50
N THR A 395 12.51 1.14 -14.23
CA THR A 395 12.85 0.18 -13.17
C THR A 395 11.81 -0.94 -13.04
N PHE A 396 10.52 -0.61 -13.08
CA PHE A 396 9.49 -1.63 -12.89
C PHE A 396 9.46 -2.68 -14.02
N PRO A 397 9.47 -2.30 -15.31
CA PRO A 397 9.64 -3.29 -16.39
C PRO A 397 10.93 -4.12 -16.25
N ARG A 398 12.07 -3.51 -15.96
CA ARG A 398 13.34 -4.24 -15.73
C ARG A 398 13.24 -5.22 -14.56
N PHE A 399 12.62 -4.83 -13.46
CA PHE A 399 12.40 -5.72 -12.32
C PHE A 399 11.60 -6.96 -12.72
N VAL A 400 10.50 -6.77 -13.46
CA VAL A 400 9.66 -7.88 -13.93
C VAL A 400 10.44 -8.79 -14.90
N ASP A 401 11.17 -8.21 -15.85
CA ASP A 401 11.86 -8.97 -16.90
C ASP A 401 13.14 -9.66 -16.44
N GLN A 402 13.82 -9.14 -15.42
CA GLN A 402 15.15 -9.58 -15.06
C GLN A 402 15.24 -10.14 -13.63
N VAL A 403 14.59 -9.52 -12.62
CA VAL A 403 14.68 -9.97 -11.22
C VAL A 403 13.65 -11.07 -10.93
N VAL A 404 12.43 -10.93 -11.42
CA VAL A 404 11.37 -11.95 -11.21
C VAL A 404 11.81 -13.33 -11.70
N PRO A 405 12.40 -13.51 -12.91
CA PRO A 405 12.90 -14.81 -13.35
C PRO A 405 13.97 -15.42 -12.44
N VAL A 406 14.85 -14.60 -11.85
CA VAL A 406 15.85 -15.06 -10.88
C VAL A 406 15.18 -15.60 -9.62
N LEU A 407 14.19 -14.88 -9.08
CA LEU A 407 13.42 -15.32 -7.91
C LEU A 407 12.62 -16.61 -8.20
N GLN A 408 12.09 -16.75 -9.41
CA GLN A 408 11.38 -17.95 -9.86
C GLN A 408 12.34 -19.15 -10.00
N ALA A 409 13.50 -18.96 -10.61
CA ALA A 409 14.53 -20.00 -10.75
C ALA A 409 15.04 -20.51 -9.40
N ARG A 410 15.05 -19.65 -8.38
CA ARG A 410 15.39 -20.01 -6.99
C ARG A 410 14.23 -20.69 -6.22
N GLY A 411 13.05 -20.79 -6.81
CA GLY A 411 11.84 -21.31 -6.14
C GLY A 411 11.28 -20.38 -5.06
N LEU A 412 11.76 -19.15 -4.99
CA LEU A 412 11.32 -18.15 -4.01
C LEU A 412 10.00 -17.50 -4.40
N PHE A 413 9.73 -17.39 -5.69
CA PHE A 413 8.51 -16.78 -6.23
C PHE A 413 7.83 -17.76 -7.20
N ARG A 414 6.53 -17.58 -7.40
CA ARG A 414 5.71 -18.43 -8.28
C ARG A 414 6.07 -18.24 -9.77
N THR A 415 5.89 -19.30 -10.53
CA THR A 415 5.97 -19.28 -12.00
C THR A 415 4.61 -19.12 -12.66
N ASP A 416 3.51 -19.41 -11.92
CA ASP A 416 2.14 -19.16 -12.37
C ASP A 416 1.21 -18.91 -11.18
N TYR A 417 0.05 -18.30 -11.41
CA TYR A 417 -0.94 -18.02 -10.39
C TYR A 417 -1.55 -19.32 -9.82
N PRO A 418 -1.64 -19.47 -8.49
CA PRO A 418 -2.17 -20.68 -7.85
C PRO A 418 -3.69 -20.81 -7.96
N GLY A 419 -4.39 -19.72 -8.29
CA GLY A 419 -5.84 -19.65 -8.39
C GLY A 419 -6.32 -18.41 -9.12
N THR A 420 -7.56 -18.04 -8.92
CA THR A 420 -8.20 -16.91 -9.62
C THR A 420 -8.40 -15.67 -8.76
N THR A 421 -8.38 -15.84 -7.45
CA THR A 421 -8.66 -14.74 -6.50
C THR A 421 -7.37 -14.15 -5.91
N LEU A 422 -7.47 -12.96 -5.35
CA LEU A 422 -6.35 -12.35 -4.62
C LEU A 422 -6.01 -13.16 -3.37
N ARG A 423 -7.01 -13.76 -2.69
CA ARG A 423 -6.75 -14.66 -1.54
C ARG A 423 -5.94 -15.89 -1.96
N ASP A 424 -6.28 -16.50 -3.11
CA ASP A 424 -5.48 -17.62 -3.64
C ASP A 424 -4.03 -17.19 -3.88
N SER A 425 -3.84 -16.05 -4.54
CA SER A 425 -2.50 -15.51 -4.83
C SER A 425 -1.69 -15.27 -3.55
N LEU A 426 -2.32 -14.76 -2.50
CA LEU A 426 -1.68 -14.53 -1.21
C LEU A 426 -1.58 -15.78 -0.35
N GLY A 427 -2.26 -16.88 -0.69
CA GLY A 427 -2.32 -18.09 0.14
C GLY A 427 -3.13 -17.88 1.42
N LEU A 428 -4.13 -17.01 1.38
CA LEU A 428 -5.05 -16.72 2.48
C LEU A 428 -6.31 -17.59 2.37
N GLU A 429 -6.80 -18.08 3.48
CA GLU A 429 -8.06 -18.79 3.51
C GLU A 429 -9.25 -17.87 3.16
N GLN A 430 -10.24 -18.42 2.47
CA GLN A 430 -11.51 -17.72 2.28
C GLN A 430 -12.23 -17.61 3.64
N PRO A 431 -12.60 -16.39 4.08
CA PRO A 431 -13.26 -16.21 5.35
C PRO A 431 -14.66 -16.82 5.29
N LYS A 432 -15.01 -17.60 6.33
CA LYS A 432 -16.36 -18.13 6.48
C LYS A 432 -17.36 -17.02 6.75
N ASN A 433 -18.59 -17.20 6.30
CA ASN A 433 -19.68 -16.32 6.66
C ASN A 433 -19.96 -16.43 8.17
N THR A 434 -20.06 -15.30 8.87
CA THR A 434 -20.25 -15.29 10.34
C THR A 434 -21.59 -15.87 10.77
N PHE A 435 -22.61 -15.82 9.93
CA PHE A 435 -23.94 -16.36 10.23
C PHE A 435 -24.05 -17.87 10.01
N THR A 436 -23.17 -18.48 9.22
CA THR A 436 -23.15 -19.95 9.02
C THR A 436 -22.31 -20.71 10.05
N GLN A 437 -21.67 -20.00 11.00
CA GLN A 437 -20.85 -20.61 12.06
C GLN A 437 -21.62 -20.88 13.36
N GLN A 438 -22.92 -20.60 13.38
CA GLN A 438 -23.78 -20.80 14.58
C GLN A 438 -24.41 -22.17 14.59
#